data_30361779a29df50cbb72c81ef80f045f
#
_entry.id   30361779a29df50cbb72c81ef80f045f
#
_cell.length_a   1.000
_cell.length_b   1.000
_cell.length_c   1.000
_cell.angle_alpha   90.00
_cell.angle_beta   90.00
_cell.angle_gamma   90.00
#
_symmetry.space_group_name_H-M   'P 1'
#
loop_
_entity.id
_entity.type
_entity.pdbx_description
1 polymer ?
#
loop_
_entity_poly.entity_id
_entity_poly.type
_entity_poly.pdbx_seq_one_letter_code
_entity_poly.pdbx_strand_id
1 'polypeptide(L)'
;MLALPLSAENIGLPIMGREDAAPVAWAVSTDYVPYPAAVAAMEARAAAIADGTAGELIWLLEHPPLYTAGVSAKASDLIEPDRFPVFESGRGGQFTYHGPGQRVAYVMLDLTKRGRDVRAFVAALEAWIIDALAAFNVTGELRDGRVGVWVERKGAGWSREDKIAAIGVKLRKWVSFHGISLNVEPDLGHFSGIVPCGQTEHGVTSLVDLGLPVTMDEADAALRASFQRVFGPVEDAGAPI
;
A
#
# COMPACT_ATOMS: atom_id res chain seq x y z
N MET A 1 31.54 -2.18 -13.54
CA MET A 1 30.71 -3.41 -13.59
C MET A 1 29.30 -2.94 -13.27
N LEU A 2 28.46 -2.74 -14.29
CA LEU A 2 27.05 -2.37 -14.08
C LEU A 2 26.36 -3.55 -13.37
N ALA A 3 25.80 -3.28 -12.19
CA ALA A 3 24.95 -4.25 -11.52
C ALA A 3 23.78 -4.58 -12.46
N LEU A 4 23.54 -5.86 -12.70
CA LEU A 4 22.38 -6.32 -13.43
C LEU A 4 21.13 -5.85 -12.66
N PRO A 5 20.07 -5.40 -13.36
CA PRO A 5 18.83 -5.06 -12.68
C PRO A 5 18.35 -6.27 -11.88
N LEU A 6 18.04 -6.07 -10.60
CA LEU A 6 17.47 -7.09 -9.73
C LEU A 6 16.14 -7.54 -10.36
N SER A 7 16.11 -8.75 -10.92
CA SER A 7 14.85 -9.37 -11.34
C SER A 7 14.17 -10.00 -10.13
N ALA A 8 12.85 -10.10 -10.13
CA ALA A 8 12.08 -10.74 -9.07
C ALA A 8 12.61 -12.16 -8.72
N GLU A 9 13.16 -12.88 -9.72
CA GLU A 9 13.80 -14.18 -9.55
C GLU A 9 15.08 -14.13 -8.72
N ASN A 10 15.81 -12.98 -8.74
CA ASN A 10 17.09 -12.83 -8.05
C ASN A 10 16.94 -12.41 -6.57
N ILE A 11 15.77 -11.93 -6.17
CA ILE A 11 15.49 -11.50 -4.78
C ILE A 11 14.56 -12.47 -4.05
N GLY A 12 14.16 -13.59 -4.68
CA GLY A 12 13.28 -14.58 -4.07
C GLY A 12 11.88 -14.06 -3.75
N LEU A 13 11.43 -13.01 -4.49
CA LEU A 13 10.11 -12.41 -4.29
C LEU A 13 9.01 -13.37 -4.74
N PRO A 14 7.90 -13.46 -4.00
CA PRO A 14 6.74 -14.20 -4.42
C PRO A 14 6.14 -13.53 -5.67
N ILE A 15 6.11 -14.25 -6.78
CA ILE A 15 5.48 -13.81 -8.02
C ILE A 15 4.01 -14.25 -7.99
N MET A 16 3.10 -13.29 -8.17
CA MET A 16 1.64 -13.52 -8.25
C MET A 16 1.06 -13.05 -9.58
N GLY A 17 1.72 -13.39 -10.69
CA GLY A 17 1.20 -13.14 -12.03
C GLY A 17 -0.11 -13.89 -12.28
N ARG A 18 -0.92 -13.38 -13.22
CA ARG A 18 -2.09 -14.10 -13.72
C ARG A 18 -1.65 -15.24 -14.62
N GLU A 19 -2.36 -16.38 -14.57
CA GLU A 19 -2.10 -17.53 -15.45
C GLU A 19 -2.28 -17.18 -16.93
N ASP A 20 -3.24 -16.28 -17.26
CA ASP A 20 -3.53 -15.84 -18.62
C ASP A 20 -2.69 -14.64 -19.08
N ALA A 21 -1.80 -14.13 -18.25
CA ALA A 21 -0.96 -12.95 -18.49
C ALA A 21 -1.71 -11.69 -18.97
N ALA A 22 -3.04 -11.61 -18.75
CA ALA A 22 -3.81 -10.44 -19.11
C ALA A 22 -3.38 -9.21 -18.31
N PRO A 23 -3.29 -8.02 -18.93
CA PRO A 23 -2.85 -6.83 -18.24
C PRO A 23 -3.86 -6.39 -17.17
N VAL A 24 -3.34 -5.76 -16.10
CA VAL A 24 -4.12 -5.11 -15.07
C VAL A 24 -4.26 -3.63 -15.43
N ALA A 25 -5.47 -3.08 -15.36
CA ALA A 25 -5.70 -1.66 -15.56
C ALA A 25 -4.95 -0.86 -14.47
N TRP A 26 -4.28 0.22 -14.87
CA TRP A 26 -3.53 1.10 -13.98
C TRP A 26 -4.05 2.52 -14.09
N ALA A 27 -4.61 3.02 -13.00
CA ALA A 27 -5.22 4.35 -12.95
C ALA A 27 -4.56 5.20 -11.86
N VAL A 28 -4.43 6.50 -12.12
CA VAL A 28 -3.92 7.49 -11.18
C VAL A 28 -4.89 8.65 -11.10
N SER A 29 -5.33 9.03 -9.90
CA SER A 29 -6.02 10.29 -9.65
C SER A 29 -5.02 11.35 -9.25
N THR A 30 -5.12 12.53 -9.88
CA THR A 30 -4.25 13.68 -9.61
C THR A 30 -4.77 14.56 -8.47
N ASP A 31 -6.08 14.57 -8.27
CA ASP A 31 -6.72 15.30 -7.18
C ASP A 31 -6.92 14.42 -5.95
N TYR A 32 -7.09 15.04 -4.77
CA TYR A 32 -7.44 14.32 -3.56
C TYR A 32 -8.83 13.70 -3.66
N VAL A 33 -8.91 12.40 -3.48
CA VAL A 33 -10.16 11.66 -3.58
C VAL A 33 -10.81 11.52 -2.20
N PRO A 34 -12.05 12.01 -1.99
CA PRO A 34 -12.78 11.79 -0.74
C PRO A 34 -12.94 10.30 -0.43
N TYR A 35 -12.61 9.89 0.80
CA TYR A 35 -12.58 8.47 1.20
C TYR A 35 -13.91 7.73 0.94
N PRO A 36 -15.11 8.28 1.26
CA PRO A 36 -16.37 7.58 0.97
C PRO A 36 -16.60 7.34 -0.52
N ALA A 37 -16.23 8.29 -1.38
CA ALA A 37 -16.35 8.15 -2.83
C ALA A 37 -15.39 7.07 -3.36
N ALA A 38 -14.15 7.08 -2.87
CA ALA A 38 -13.15 6.07 -3.22
C ALA A 38 -13.59 4.66 -2.80
N VAL A 39 -14.13 4.50 -1.59
CA VAL A 39 -14.64 3.21 -1.11
C VAL A 39 -15.79 2.71 -1.97
N ALA A 40 -16.75 3.59 -2.33
CA ALA A 40 -17.87 3.21 -3.19
C ALA A 40 -17.41 2.75 -4.59
N ALA A 41 -16.48 3.50 -5.22
CA ALA A 41 -15.91 3.15 -6.52
C ALA A 41 -15.13 1.82 -6.47
N MET A 42 -14.30 1.64 -5.45
CA MET A 42 -13.51 0.44 -5.24
C MET A 42 -14.39 -0.79 -4.99
N GLU A 43 -15.42 -0.70 -4.15
CA GLU A 43 -16.34 -1.81 -3.88
C GLU A 43 -17.16 -2.18 -5.13
N ALA A 44 -17.61 -1.20 -5.91
CA ALA A 44 -18.31 -1.43 -7.17
C ALA A 44 -17.39 -2.15 -8.18
N ARG A 45 -16.12 -1.70 -8.29
CA ARG A 45 -15.13 -2.36 -9.16
C ARG A 45 -14.87 -3.81 -8.73
N ALA A 46 -14.64 -4.04 -7.44
CA ALA A 46 -14.40 -5.38 -6.91
C ALA A 46 -15.60 -6.32 -7.15
N ALA A 47 -16.83 -5.82 -7.02
CA ALA A 47 -18.03 -6.58 -7.35
C ALA A 47 -18.09 -6.93 -8.85
N ALA A 48 -17.82 -5.97 -9.72
CA ALA A 48 -17.81 -6.17 -11.17
C ALA A 48 -16.72 -7.17 -11.64
N ILE A 49 -15.55 -7.15 -10.99
CA ILE A 49 -14.51 -8.16 -11.22
C ILE A 49 -15.00 -9.55 -10.81
N ALA A 50 -15.62 -9.67 -9.62
CA ALA A 50 -16.13 -10.94 -9.12
C ALA A 50 -17.25 -11.52 -9.99
N ASP A 51 -18.04 -10.67 -10.65
CA ASP A 51 -19.12 -11.05 -11.55
C ASP A 51 -18.64 -11.19 -13.02
N GLY A 52 -17.34 -10.97 -13.29
CA GLY A 52 -16.71 -11.10 -14.61
C GLY A 52 -17.07 -9.99 -15.61
N THR A 53 -17.64 -8.88 -15.14
CA THR A 53 -18.07 -7.74 -15.98
C THR A 53 -17.04 -6.63 -16.08
N ALA A 54 -15.96 -6.68 -15.29
CA ALA A 54 -14.84 -5.74 -15.36
C ALA A 54 -13.49 -6.46 -15.18
N GLY A 55 -12.42 -5.84 -15.71
CA GLY A 55 -11.05 -6.27 -15.50
C GLY A 55 -10.50 -5.82 -14.14
N GLU A 56 -9.37 -6.41 -13.74
CA GLU A 56 -8.61 -6.03 -12.56
C GLU A 56 -8.12 -4.57 -12.64
N LEU A 57 -7.93 -3.92 -11.49
CA LEU A 57 -7.53 -2.52 -11.42
C LEU A 57 -6.59 -2.27 -10.25
N ILE A 58 -5.51 -1.54 -10.52
CA ILE A 58 -4.74 -0.80 -9.53
C ILE A 58 -5.10 0.67 -9.68
N TRP A 59 -5.48 1.29 -8.55
CA TRP A 59 -5.85 2.70 -8.54
C TRP A 59 -5.02 3.46 -7.51
N LEU A 60 -4.12 4.32 -8.01
CA LEU A 60 -3.27 5.20 -7.23
C LEU A 60 -3.98 6.52 -6.98
N LEU A 61 -3.95 6.96 -5.74
CA LEU A 61 -4.58 8.22 -5.32
C LEU A 61 -3.96 8.76 -4.02
N GLU A 62 -4.37 9.95 -3.65
CA GLU A 62 -4.20 10.53 -2.33
C GLU A 62 -5.56 10.88 -1.74
N HIS A 63 -5.66 10.89 -0.41
CA HIS A 63 -6.86 11.35 0.31
C HIS A 63 -6.63 12.70 0.97
N PRO A 64 -7.69 13.49 1.23
CA PRO A 64 -7.65 14.50 2.30
C PRO A 64 -7.27 13.87 3.63
N PRO A 65 -6.76 14.63 4.62
CA PRO A 65 -6.40 14.10 5.93
C PRO A 65 -7.55 13.38 6.62
N LEU A 66 -7.33 12.12 7.04
CA LEU A 66 -8.32 11.29 7.72
C LEU A 66 -7.67 10.12 8.49
N TYR A 67 -8.44 9.53 9.39
CA TYR A 67 -8.12 8.25 10.02
C TYR A 67 -9.06 7.14 9.53
N THR A 68 -8.54 5.92 9.38
CA THR A 68 -9.37 4.74 9.15
C THR A 68 -9.16 3.70 10.24
N ALA A 69 -10.26 3.14 10.75
CA ALA A 69 -10.26 2.03 11.69
C ALA A 69 -10.43 0.72 10.93
N GLY A 70 -9.44 -0.16 10.95
CA GLY A 70 -9.56 -1.53 10.45
C GLY A 70 -10.30 -2.44 11.43
N VAL A 71 -10.56 -3.70 11.04
CA VAL A 71 -11.33 -4.66 11.85
C VAL A 71 -10.73 -5.00 13.23
N SER A 72 -9.44 -4.71 13.42
CA SER A 72 -8.74 -4.94 14.70
C SER A 72 -8.48 -3.65 15.48
N ALA A 73 -9.05 -2.52 15.05
CA ALA A 73 -8.88 -1.24 15.72
C ALA A 73 -9.55 -1.27 17.11
N LYS A 74 -8.86 -0.70 18.09
CA LYS A 74 -9.41 -0.53 19.45
C LYS A 74 -9.66 0.95 19.69
N ALA A 75 -10.78 1.31 20.31
CA ALA A 75 -11.12 2.70 20.59
C ALA A 75 -10.04 3.43 21.42
N SER A 76 -9.31 2.69 22.27
CA SER A 76 -8.17 3.23 23.05
C SER A 76 -7.00 3.70 22.21
N ASP A 77 -6.91 3.25 20.96
CA ASP A 77 -5.80 3.56 20.06
C ASP A 77 -6.06 4.83 19.22
N LEU A 78 -7.23 5.46 19.40
CA LEU A 78 -7.58 6.77 18.85
C LEU A 78 -7.33 7.83 19.93
N ILE A 79 -6.18 8.51 19.83
CA ILE A 79 -5.68 9.46 20.84
C ILE A 79 -6.35 10.83 20.67
N GLU A 80 -6.47 11.30 19.43
CA GLU A 80 -7.05 12.61 19.09
C GLU A 80 -8.26 12.42 18.16
N PRO A 81 -9.44 12.05 18.69
CA PRO A 81 -10.60 11.68 17.87
C PRO A 81 -11.18 12.85 17.04
N ASP A 82 -10.94 14.09 17.47
CA ASP A 82 -11.48 15.29 16.82
C ASP A 82 -10.49 15.92 15.82
N ARG A 83 -9.29 15.35 15.65
CA ARG A 83 -8.26 15.94 14.79
C ARG A 83 -8.59 15.82 13.32
N PHE A 84 -9.07 14.66 12.88
CA PHE A 84 -9.46 14.38 11.50
C PHE A 84 -10.72 13.50 11.45
N PRO A 85 -11.44 13.51 10.32
CA PRO A 85 -12.54 12.55 10.11
C PRO A 85 -12.07 11.11 10.32
N VAL A 86 -12.85 10.31 11.03
CA VAL A 86 -12.59 8.89 11.30
C VAL A 86 -13.60 8.05 10.54
N PHE A 87 -13.12 7.09 9.74
CA PHE A 87 -13.97 6.17 8.98
C PHE A 87 -13.73 4.73 9.41
N GLU A 88 -14.80 4.00 9.70
CA GLU A 88 -14.72 2.56 9.84
C GLU A 88 -14.46 1.93 8.47
N SER A 89 -13.52 1.01 8.42
CA SER A 89 -13.10 0.33 7.21
C SER A 89 -13.14 -1.19 7.43
N GLY A 90 -13.67 -1.91 6.48
CA GLY A 90 -13.69 -3.38 6.58
C GLY A 90 -12.36 -4.06 6.26
N ARG A 91 -11.27 -3.31 6.04
CA ARG A 91 -9.92 -3.84 5.80
C ARG A 91 -9.31 -4.47 7.06
N GLY A 92 -8.35 -5.33 6.88
CA GLY A 92 -7.52 -5.82 7.98
C GLY A 92 -6.71 -4.72 8.65
N GLY A 93 -6.23 -5.02 9.87
CA GLY A 93 -5.37 -4.13 10.65
C GLY A 93 -6.13 -3.18 11.59
N GLN A 94 -5.40 -2.22 12.13
CA GLN A 94 -5.83 -1.28 13.17
C GLN A 94 -6.05 0.12 12.59
N PHE A 95 -5.93 1.18 13.43
CA PHE A 95 -5.96 2.56 12.93
C PHE A 95 -4.78 2.85 12.00
N THR A 96 -5.03 3.66 10.98
CA THR A 96 -3.99 4.31 10.18
C THR A 96 -4.43 5.71 9.77
N TYR A 97 -3.46 6.53 9.41
CA TYR A 97 -3.65 7.84 8.81
C TYR A 97 -3.55 7.76 7.29
N HIS A 98 -4.36 8.54 6.60
CA HIS A 98 -4.21 8.86 5.19
C HIS A 98 -4.29 10.37 5.01
N GLY A 99 -3.50 10.91 4.07
CA GLY A 99 -3.48 12.33 3.78
C GLY A 99 -2.50 12.70 2.67
N PRO A 100 -2.40 13.99 2.34
CA PRO A 100 -1.48 14.52 1.34
C PRO A 100 -0.04 14.03 1.57
N GLY A 101 0.66 13.72 0.49
CA GLY A 101 2.02 13.17 0.53
C GLY A 101 2.10 11.67 0.78
N GLN A 102 0.97 10.99 1.02
CA GLN A 102 0.92 9.55 1.12
C GLN A 102 0.28 8.95 -0.12
N ARG A 103 1.02 8.14 -0.89
CA ARG A 103 0.44 7.40 -2.00
C ARG A 103 -0.32 6.19 -1.51
N VAL A 104 -1.63 6.20 -1.74
CA VAL A 104 -2.50 5.03 -1.56
C VAL A 104 -2.63 4.31 -2.88
N ALA A 105 -2.50 2.99 -2.88
CA ALA A 105 -2.83 2.15 -4.03
C ALA A 105 -3.93 1.16 -3.63
N TYR A 106 -5.11 1.32 -4.21
CA TYR A 106 -6.18 0.34 -4.09
C TYR A 106 -5.95 -0.79 -5.09
N VAL A 107 -6.02 -2.02 -4.60
CA VAL A 107 -5.60 -3.23 -5.31
C VAL A 107 -6.82 -4.13 -5.49
N MET A 108 -7.41 -4.12 -6.68
CA MET A 108 -8.59 -4.89 -7.02
C MET A 108 -8.21 -6.00 -8.00
N LEU A 109 -7.75 -7.14 -7.44
CA LEU A 109 -7.26 -8.31 -8.15
C LEU A 109 -8.10 -9.54 -7.83
N ASP A 110 -8.32 -10.39 -8.83
CA ASP A 110 -8.99 -11.67 -8.71
C ASP A 110 -7.99 -12.77 -8.32
N LEU A 111 -7.97 -13.13 -7.05
CA LEU A 111 -7.06 -14.15 -6.54
C LEU A 111 -7.42 -15.56 -7.02
N THR A 112 -8.59 -15.78 -7.63
CA THR A 112 -8.88 -17.08 -8.27
C THR A 112 -7.97 -17.37 -9.44
N LYS A 113 -7.44 -16.32 -10.08
CA LYS A 113 -6.49 -16.36 -11.19
C LYS A 113 -5.03 -16.29 -10.76
N ARG A 114 -4.77 -16.29 -9.44
CA ARG A 114 -3.47 -16.04 -8.81
C ARG A 114 -3.17 -17.00 -7.66
N GLY A 115 -3.81 -18.20 -7.63
CA GLY A 115 -3.50 -19.26 -6.67
C GLY A 115 -4.33 -19.30 -5.38
N ARG A 116 -5.28 -18.38 -5.15
CA ARG A 116 -6.21 -18.36 -4.00
C ARG A 116 -5.50 -18.44 -2.62
N ASP A 117 -4.37 -17.79 -2.48
CA ASP A 117 -3.62 -17.74 -1.22
C ASP A 117 -3.52 -16.30 -0.72
N VAL A 118 -4.19 -16.01 0.41
CA VAL A 118 -4.21 -14.68 1.02
C VAL A 118 -2.86 -14.32 1.64
N ARG A 119 -2.13 -15.29 2.19
CA ARG A 119 -0.82 -15.05 2.81
C ARG A 119 0.21 -14.75 1.73
N ALA A 120 0.22 -15.53 0.65
CA ALA A 120 1.06 -15.28 -0.51
C ALA A 120 0.73 -13.90 -1.13
N PHE A 121 -0.56 -13.51 -1.17
CA PHE A 121 -0.97 -12.20 -1.67
C PHE A 121 -0.43 -11.05 -0.80
N VAL A 122 -0.53 -11.14 0.52
CA VAL A 122 0.05 -10.12 1.41
C VAL A 122 1.57 -10.06 1.26
N ALA A 123 2.26 -11.21 1.21
CA ALA A 123 3.69 -11.26 0.96
C ALA A 123 4.09 -10.64 -0.40
N ALA A 124 3.27 -10.84 -1.44
CA ALA A 124 3.49 -10.22 -2.75
C ALA A 124 3.30 -8.69 -2.71
N LEU A 125 2.34 -8.18 -1.92
CA LEU A 125 2.18 -6.74 -1.71
C LEU A 125 3.38 -6.13 -0.96
N GLU A 126 3.90 -6.82 0.04
CA GLU A 126 5.12 -6.43 0.75
C GLU A 126 6.33 -6.43 -0.19
N ALA A 127 6.48 -7.48 -0.98
CA ALA A 127 7.52 -7.61 -1.98
C ALA A 127 7.46 -6.50 -3.05
N TRP A 128 6.26 -6.16 -3.50
CA TRP A 128 6.02 -5.05 -4.41
C TRP A 128 6.56 -3.72 -3.86
N ILE A 129 6.25 -3.41 -2.60
CA ILE A 129 6.72 -2.17 -1.96
C ILE A 129 8.24 -2.20 -1.77
N ILE A 130 8.80 -3.32 -1.29
CA ILE A 130 10.25 -3.46 -1.06
C ILE A 130 11.03 -3.26 -2.37
N ASP A 131 10.56 -3.86 -3.45
CA ASP A 131 11.20 -3.73 -4.75
C ASP A 131 11.05 -2.29 -5.33
N ALA A 132 9.92 -1.61 -5.07
CA ALA A 132 9.77 -0.20 -5.42
C ALA A 132 10.72 0.71 -4.61
N LEU A 133 10.89 0.45 -3.31
CA LEU A 133 11.81 1.20 -2.45
C LEU A 133 13.28 1.01 -2.86
N ALA A 134 13.65 -0.15 -3.39
CA ALA A 134 14.99 -0.42 -3.89
C ALA A 134 15.40 0.52 -5.03
N ALA A 135 14.45 1.05 -5.82
CA ALA A 135 14.73 2.05 -6.85
C ALA A 135 15.29 3.37 -6.27
N PHE A 136 15.03 3.62 -4.99
CA PHE A 136 15.52 4.78 -4.23
C PHE A 136 16.67 4.43 -3.28
N ASN A 137 17.27 3.23 -3.41
CA ASN A 137 18.29 2.69 -2.51
C ASN A 137 17.82 2.59 -1.04
N VAL A 138 16.52 2.41 -0.81
CA VAL A 138 15.94 2.15 0.51
C VAL A 138 15.79 0.65 0.70
N THR A 139 16.37 0.12 1.77
CA THR A 139 16.19 -1.28 2.16
C THR A 139 14.91 -1.38 2.98
N GLY A 140 13.82 -1.82 2.33
CA GLY A 140 12.59 -2.20 3.02
C GLY A 140 12.70 -3.61 3.59
N GLU A 141 12.18 -3.82 4.78
CA GLU A 141 12.29 -5.09 5.49
C GLU A 141 10.92 -5.54 6.02
N LEU A 142 10.76 -6.86 6.12
CA LEU A 142 9.61 -7.49 6.79
C LEU A 142 9.89 -7.67 8.28
N ARG A 143 8.81 -7.73 9.08
CA ARG A 143 8.88 -8.02 10.52
C ARG A 143 7.85 -9.06 10.89
N ASP A 144 8.27 -10.10 11.59
CA ASP A 144 7.38 -11.16 12.03
C ASP A 144 6.21 -10.61 12.85
N GLY A 145 4.99 -10.99 12.46
CA GLY A 145 3.77 -10.55 13.14
C GLY A 145 3.38 -9.08 12.92
N ARG A 146 4.12 -8.33 12.11
CA ARG A 146 3.88 -6.90 11.85
C ARG A 146 3.77 -6.60 10.36
N VAL A 147 2.60 -6.81 9.77
CA VAL A 147 2.33 -6.58 8.35
C VAL A 147 2.66 -5.15 7.93
N GLY A 148 3.28 -5.00 6.77
CA GLY A 148 3.76 -3.75 6.19
C GLY A 148 5.27 -3.73 6.00
N VAL A 149 5.80 -2.64 5.47
CA VAL A 149 7.23 -2.51 5.18
C VAL A 149 7.88 -1.53 6.15
N TRP A 150 9.02 -1.96 6.67
CA TRP A 150 9.77 -1.28 7.71
C TRP A 150 11.16 -0.90 7.21
N VAL A 151 11.71 0.17 7.77
CA VAL A 151 13.08 0.62 7.51
C VAL A 151 13.81 0.68 8.83
N GLU A 152 14.98 0.04 8.91
CA GLU A 152 15.86 0.20 10.04
C GLU A 152 16.63 1.50 9.92
N ARG A 153 16.49 2.37 10.92
CA ARG A 153 17.25 3.62 11.03
C ARG A 153 18.34 3.45 12.08
N LYS A 154 19.58 3.73 11.69
CA LYS A 154 20.76 3.62 12.56
C LYS A 154 21.41 4.97 12.75
N GLY A 155 21.81 5.25 13.98
CA GLY A 155 22.65 6.39 14.35
C GLY A 155 23.76 5.96 15.31
N ALA A 156 24.57 6.91 15.77
CA ALA A 156 25.65 6.61 16.69
C ALA A 156 25.10 6.06 18.03
N GLY A 157 25.14 4.73 18.17
CA GLY A 157 24.73 4.03 19.39
C GLY A 157 23.23 3.79 19.55
N TRP A 158 22.41 3.99 18.51
CA TRP A 158 20.97 3.65 18.51
C TRP A 158 20.53 3.03 17.19
N SER A 159 19.53 2.18 17.27
CA SER A 159 18.78 1.64 16.13
C SER A 159 17.29 1.70 16.45
N ARG A 160 16.50 2.01 15.45
CA ARG A 160 15.04 2.10 15.53
C ARG A 160 14.42 1.60 14.22
N GLU A 161 13.28 0.97 14.33
CA GLU A 161 12.50 0.52 13.17
C GLU A 161 11.31 1.45 12.97
N ASP A 162 11.20 2.03 11.77
CA ASP A 162 10.09 2.90 11.41
C ASP A 162 9.32 2.31 10.22
N LYS A 163 7.99 2.36 10.29
CA LYS A 163 7.14 1.89 9.20
C LYS A 163 7.08 2.94 8.09
N ILE A 164 7.45 2.53 6.86
CA ILE A 164 7.37 3.38 5.68
C ILE A 164 6.12 3.11 4.84
N ALA A 165 5.57 1.90 4.93
CA ALA A 165 4.36 1.54 4.19
C ALA A 165 3.46 0.61 4.99
N ALA A 166 2.15 0.83 4.90
CA ALA A 166 1.14 -0.01 5.51
C ALA A 166 0.40 -0.83 4.46
N ILE A 167 -0.11 -1.99 4.88
CA ILE A 167 -0.92 -2.88 4.06
C ILE A 167 -2.19 -3.21 4.83
N GLY A 168 -3.33 -3.04 4.18
CA GLY A 168 -4.61 -3.41 4.72
C GLY A 168 -5.56 -3.78 3.59
N VAL A 169 -5.86 -5.06 3.45
CA VAL A 169 -6.72 -5.60 2.39
C VAL A 169 -7.99 -6.21 2.95
N LYS A 170 -8.99 -6.31 2.10
CA LYS A 170 -10.21 -7.06 2.30
C LYS A 170 -10.47 -7.92 1.07
N LEU A 171 -11.07 -9.08 1.26
CA LEU A 171 -11.46 -9.96 0.16
C LEU A 171 -12.97 -10.21 0.18
N ARG A 172 -13.57 -10.20 -1.01
CA ARG A 172 -14.95 -10.64 -1.24
C ARG A 172 -14.98 -11.49 -2.49
N LYS A 173 -15.50 -12.71 -2.40
CA LYS A 173 -15.52 -13.69 -3.52
C LYS A 173 -14.15 -13.86 -4.19
N TRP A 174 -13.08 -13.86 -3.39
CA TRP A 174 -11.69 -13.94 -3.84
C TRP A 174 -11.18 -12.72 -4.64
N VAL A 175 -11.91 -11.64 -4.73
CA VAL A 175 -11.42 -10.36 -5.25
C VAL A 175 -10.96 -9.50 -4.08
N SER A 176 -9.73 -8.98 -4.20
CA SER A 176 -9.17 -8.04 -3.22
C SER A 176 -9.70 -6.63 -3.43
N PHE A 177 -9.72 -5.84 -2.37
CA PHE A 177 -9.92 -4.38 -2.38
C PHE A 177 -9.33 -3.75 -1.13
N HIS A 178 -9.24 -2.41 -1.05
CA HIS A 178 -8.23 -1.68 -0.30
C HIS A 178 -6.83 -2.02 -0.84
N GLY A 179 -5.76 -1.94 -0.06
CA GLY A 179 -4.44 -2.20 -0.61
C GLY A 179 -3.30 -1.72 0.27
N ILE A 180 -2.46 -0.84 -0.28
CA ILE A 180 -1.26 -0.34 0.38
C ILE A 180 -1.30 1.17 0.54
N SER A 181 -0.49 1.69 1.46
CA SER A 181 -0.14 3.10 1.52
C SER A 181 1.37 3.25 1.73
N LEU A 182 2.01 4.04 0.86
CA LEU A 182 3.44 4.37 0.91
C LEU A 182 3.60 5.83 1.33
N ASN A 183 4.37 6.06 2.37
CA ASN A 183 4.70 7.40 2.83
C ASN A 183 5.80 7.99 1.93
N VAL A 184 5.43 8.91 1.03
CA VAL A 184 6.38 9.68 0.21
C VAL A 184 6.82 10.92 0.97
N GLU A 185 5.88 11.83 1.27
CA GLU A 185 6.10 13.09 2.00
C GLU A 185 4.87 13.49 2.86
N PRO A 186 4.20 12.60 3.61
CA PRO A 186 3.10 13.02 4.46
C PRO A 186 3.62 13.78 5.68
N ASP A 187 2.76 14.61 6.29
CA ASP A 187 3.03 15.12 7.63
C ASP A 187 2.99 13.96 8.64
N LEU A 188 4.17 13.50 9.05
CA LEU A 188 4.31 12.38 9.99
C LEU A 188 3.75 12.70 11.38
N GLY A 189 3.66 13.99 11.75
CA GLY A 189 3.02 14.44 12.99
C GLY A 189 1.53 14.09 13.05
N HIS A 190 0.88 13.83 11.91
CA HIS A 190 -0.53 13.42 11.86
C HIS A 190 -0.76 12.00 12.40
N PHE A 191 0.26 11.15 12.41
CA PHE A 191 0.18 9.81 13.00
C PHE A 191 0.11 9.82 14.53
N SER A 192 0.47 10.94 15.21
CA SER A 192 0.43 11.04 16.68
C SER A 192 -0.98 10.99 17.26
N GLY A 193 -2.01 11.28 16.46
CA GLY A 193 -3.42 11.20 16.89
C GLY A 193 -3.97 9.78 17.00
N ILE A 194 -3.17 8.77 16.66
CA ILE A 194 -3.50 7.34 16.76
C ILE A 194 -2.31 6.55 17.32
N VAL A 195 -2.56 5.33 17.81
CA VAL A 195 -1.49 4.33 18.03
C VAL A 195 -1.39 3.49 16.74
N PRO A 196 -0.41 3.77 15.85
CA PRO A 196 -0.30 3.03 14.61
C PRO A 196 0.02 1.57 14.89
N CYS A 197 -0.74 0.65 14.32
CA CYS A 197 -0.54 -0.81 14.53
C CYS A 197 -0.61 -1.27 15.98
N GLY A 198 -1.18 -0.46 16.93
CA GLY A 198 -1.29 -0.78 18.35
C GLY A 198 0.06 -0.95 19.07
N GLN A 199 1.12 -0.37 18.54
CA GLN A 199 2.47 -0.45 19.11
C GLN A 199 3.04 0.96 19.29
N THR A 200 3.46 1.26 20.51
CA THR A 200 4.05 2.56 20.88
C THR A 200 5.58 2.60 20.71
N GLU A 201 6.20 1.46 20.46
CA GLU A 201 7.67 1.31 20.43
C GLU A 201 8.30 1.60 19.06
N HIS A 202 7.49 1.74 18.01
CA HIS A 202 7.95 1.94 16.64
C HIS A 202 7.39 3.24 16.07
N GLY A 203 8.21 3.89 15.25
CA GLY A 203 7.85 5.12 14.56
C GLY A 203 7.24 4.86 13.18
N VAL A 204 6.95 5.97 12.52
CA VAL A 204 6.65 6.04 11.09
C VAL A 204 7.72 6.89 10.40
N THR A 205 8.00 6.60 9.13
CA THR A 205 8.92 7.37 8.30
C THR A 205 8.34 7.57 6.90
N SER A 206 9.02 8.36 6.09
CA SER A 206 8.71 8.59 4.69
C SER A 206 9.98 8.66 3.86
N LEU A 207 9.88 8.65 2.54
CA LEU A 207 11.03 8.83 1.67
C LEU A 207 11.73 10.16 1.94
N VAL A 208 10.97 11.26 2.09
CA VAL A 208 11.53 12.58 2.40
C VAL A 208 12.14 12.64 3.80
N ASP A 209 11.55 12.00 4.81
CA ASP A 209 12.12 11.92 6.17
C ASP A 209 13.42 11.09 6.21
N LEU A 210 13.62 10.18 5.25
CA LEU A 210 14.89 9.48 5.04
C LEU A 210 15.94 10.33 4.30
N GLY A 211 15.62 11.57 3.95
CA GLY A 211 16.52 12.49 3.23
C GLY A 211 16.49 12.32 1.72
N LEU A 212 15.49 11.67 1.17
CA LEU A 212 15.34 11.41 -0.25
C LEU A 212 14.24 12.32 -0.83
N PRO A 213 14.56 13.32 -1.65
CA PRO A 213 13.58 14.24 -2.22
C PRO A 213 12.83 13.60 -3.41
N VAL A 214 12.12 12.51 -3.13
CA VAL A 214 11.33 11.75 -4.12
C VAL A 214 9.99 12.43 -4.32
N THR A 215 9.64 12.68 -5.57
CA THR A 215 8.33 13.19 -5.95
C THR A 215 7.28 12.06 -6.01
N MET A 216 6.00 12.45 -6.01
CA MET A 216 4.91 11.47 -6.13
C MET A 216 4.96 10.74 -7.47
N ASP A 217 5.30 11.42 -8.57
CA ASP A 217 5.42 10.84 -9.91
C ASP A 217 6.55 9.81 -9.98
N GLU A 218 7.69 10.06 -9.32
CA GLU A 218 8.79 9.10 -9.22
C GLU A 218 8.40 7.88 -8.39
N ALA A 219 7.66 8.08 -7.30
CA ALA A 219 7.11 6.98 -6.49
C ALA A 219 6.12 6.13 -7.30
N ASP A 220 5.24 6.77 -8.09
CA ASP A 220 4.29 6.09 -8.98
C ASP A 220 4.99 5.27 -10.05
N ALA A 221 6.04 5.83 -10.67
CA ALA A 221 6.83 5.12 -11.67
C ALA A 221 7.54 3.89 -11.07
N ALA A 222 8.11 4.02 -9.87
CA ALA A 222 8.74 2.92 -9.16
C ALA A 222 7.72 1.83 -8.78
N LEU A 223 6.56 2.22 -8.22
CA LEU A 223 5.46 1.31 -7.90
C LEU A 223 4.97 0.56 -9.15
N ARG A 224 4.79 1.26 -10.28
CA ARG A 224 4.34 0.63 -11.52
C ARG A 224 5.35 -0.39 -12.05
N ALA A 225 6.62 -0.02 -12.10
CA ALA A 225 7.68 -0.90 -12.59
C ALA A 225 7.83 -2.15 -11.70
N SER A 226 7.76 -1.98 -10.38
CA SER A 226 7.79 -3.07 -9.42
C SER A 226 6.55 -3.95 -9.50
N PHE A 227 5.35 -3.36 -9.63
CA PHE A 227 4.11 -4.12 -9.80
C PHE A 227 4.20 -5.09 -10.98
N GLN A 228 4.72 -4.62 -12.12
CA GLN A 228 4.87 -5.47 -13.31
C GLN A 228 5.78 -6.68 -13.06
N ARG A 229 6.81 -6.55 -12.23
CA ARG A 229 7.70 -7.68 -11.86
C ARG A 229 7.01 -8.70 -10.94
N VAL A 230 6.14 -8.24 -10.05
CA VAL A 230 5.50 -9.10 -9.04
C VAL A 230 4.17 -9.68 -9.53
N PHE A 231 3.33 -8.87 -10.19
CA PHE A 231 1.94 -9.20 -10.52
C PHE A 231 1.66 -9.35 -12.02
N GLY A 232 2.58 -8.93 -12.89
CA GLY A 232 2.44 -9.01 -14.35
C GLY A 232 2.13 -7.68 -15.02
N PRO A 233 1.84 -7.70 -16.34
CA PRO A 233 1.72 -6.51 -17.16
C PRO A 233 0.58 -5.59 -16.73
N VAL A 234 0.73 -4.30 -17.01
CA VAL A 234 -0.29 -3.27 -16.77
C VAL A 234 -0.59 -2.49 -18.05
N GLU A 235 -1.81 -1.96 -18.13
CA GLU A 235 -2.25 -1.03 -19.18
C GLU A 235 -2.83 0.23 -18.56
N ASP A 236 -2.68 1.38 -19.23
CA ASP A 236 -3.20 2.65 -18.72
C ASP A 236 -4.72 2.67 -18.78
N ALA A 237 -5.33 3.19 -17.73
CA ALA A 237 -6.77 3.36 -17.60
C ALA A 237 -7.11 4.70 -16.94
N GLY A 238 -8.30 5.23 -17.23
CA GLY A 238 -8.84 6.38 -16.50
C GLY A 238 -9.15 6.04 -15.04
N ALA A 239 -9.00 7.04 -14.17
CA ALA A 239 -9.43 6.90 -12.78
C ALA A 239 -10.95 6.61 -12.70
N PRO A 240 -11.40 5.83 -11.71
CA PRO A 240 -12.83 5.49 -11.56
C PRO A 240 -13.74 6.70 -11.26
N ILE A 241 -13.18 7.73 -10.65
CA ILE A 241 -13.82 9.02 -10.33
C ILE A 241 -12.79 10.13 -10.37
#